data_5a43d0f673222d539bae7ba8f17aa58d
#
_entry.id   5a43d0f673222d539bae7ba8f17aa58d
#
_cell.length_a   1.000
_cell.length_b   1.000
_cell.length_c   1.000
_cell.angle_alpha   90.00
_cell.angle_beta   90.00
_cell.angle_gamma   90.00
#
_symmetry.space_group_name_H-M   'P 1'
#
loop_
_entity.id
_entity.type
_entity.pdbx_description
1 polymer ?
#
loop_
_entity_poly.entity_id
_entity_poly.type
_entity_poly.pdbx_seq_one_letter_code
_entity_poly.pdbx_strand_id
1 'polypeptide(L)'
;MTRHAQIRERALLDLQQSGVLIRDGHFDYGNGFHGRVYLNPHQLFRHPSTIWRFAQDLIDLLPTDVVQSTEVVAGPVTGGALLAHTIAGLLDSRRSLTHPPCSFAPFNYDPAGGFTLRPFYRQELKGKRVLLADDVRNTGETFGKCETLIREAGGVVLATAEIYDRCEAIVDIGVPNIALAEYPAGKNYRVLECPMCEAGEPITRF
;
A
#
# COMPACT_ATOMS: atom_id res chain seq x y z
N MET A 1 -9.21 -12.38 21.36
CA MET A 1 -8.75 -11.62 20.20
C MET A 1 -8.12 -12.59 19.21
N THR A 2 -8.44 -12.51 17.91
CA THR A 2 -7.85 -13.39 16.89
C THR A 2 -6.41 -12.99 16.61
N ARG A 3 -5.57 -13.91 16.05
CA ARG A 3 -4.19 -13.60 15.62
C ARG A 3 -4.15 -12.41 14.64
N HIS A 4 -5.07 -12.35 13.68
CA HIS A 4 -5.17 -11.25 12.72
C HIS A 4 -5.44 -9.90 13.41
N ALA A 5 -6.35 -9.88 14.39
CA ALA A 5 -6.63 -8.66 15.16
C ALA A 5 -5.40 -8.18 15.95
N GLN A 6 -4.63 -9.11 16.53
CA GLN A 6 -3.37 -8.78 17.24
C GLN A 6 -2.30 -8.21 16.30
N ILE A 7 -2.16 -8.78 15.08
CA ILE A 7 -1.24 -8.27 14.07
C ILE A 7 -1.60 -6.83 13.71
N ARG A 8 -2.86 -6.56 13.39
CA ARG A 8 -3.33 -5.21 13.00
C ARG A 8 -3.18 -4.18 14.11
N GLU A 9 -3.54 -4.54 15.34
CA GLU A 9 -3.38 -3.64 16.49
C GLU A 9 -1.91 -3.28 16.72
N ARG A 10 -1.01 -4.26 16.69
CA ARG A 10 0.43 -4.03 16.82
C ARG A 10 0.95 -3.13 15.70
N ALA A 11 0.57 -3.39 14.45
CA ALA A 11 1.01 -2.59 13.30
C ALA A 11 0.55 -1.13 13.43
N LEU A 12 -0.69 -0.89 13.85
CA LEU A 12 -1.19 0.46 14.06
C LEU A 12 -0.40 1.19 15.16
N LEU A 13 -0.09 0.52 16.26
CA LEU A 13 0.75 1.07 17.33
C LEU A 13 2.17 1.39 16.84
N ASP A 14 2.78 0.48 16.07
CA ASP A 14 4.10 0.68 15.49
C ASP A 14 4.14 1.89 14.54
N LEU A 15 3.12 2.08 13.71
CA LEU A 15 3.00 3.24 12.80
C LEU A 15 2.89 4.56 13.59
N GLN A 16 2.20 4.56 14.72
CA GLN A 16 2.08 5.72 15.59
C GLN A 16 3.39 6.02 16.32
N GLN A 17 3.99 5.02 16.94
CA GLN A 17 5.24 5.17 17.70
C GLN A 17 6.43 5.57 16.83
N SER A 18 6.45 5.15 15.56
CA SER A 18 7.50 5.52 14.61
C SER A 18 7.31 6.91 13.98
N GLY A 19 6.23 7.62 14.31
CA GLY A 19 5.92 8.92 13.72
C GLY A 19 5.49 8.86 12.25
N VAL A 20 5.13 7.67 11.76
CA VAL A 20 4.59 7.47 10.39
C VAL A 20 3.14 7.91 10.33
N LEU A 21 2.35 7.54 11.34
CA LEU A 21 0.97 7.97 11.51
C LEU A 21 0.88 8.97 12.66
N ILE A 22 0.59 10.22 12.36
CA ILE A 22 0.38 11.28 13.35
C ILE A 22 -1.09 11.68 13.32
N ARG A 23 -1.74 11.73 14.49
CA ARG A 23 -3.17 12.00 14.64
C ARG A 23 -3.41 13.25 15.46
N ASP A 24 -4.64 13.73 15.37
CA ASP A 24 -5.17 14.82 16.22
C ASP A 24 -4.39 16.14 16.10
N GLY A 25 -3.75 16.37 14.94
CA GLY A 25 -3.06 17.61 14.61
C GLY A 25 -3.84 18.51 13.66
N HIS A 26 -3.21 19.62 13.27
CA HIS A 26 -3.63 20.46 12.16
C HIS A 26 -2.51 20.46 11.12
N PHE A 27 -2.66 19.64 10.07
CA PHE A 27 -1.62 19.38 9.08
C PHE A 27 -1.94 20.06 7.75
N ASP A 28 -0.94 20.75 7.20
CA ASP A 28 -0.96 21.26 5.84
C ASP A 28 -0.33 20.20 4.92
N TYR A 29 -1.10 19.68 3.97
CA TYR A 29 -0.64 18.65 3.03
C TYR A 29 0.15 19.20 1.83
N GLY A 30 0.31 20.53 1.74
CA GLY A 30 1.05 21.17 0.65
C GLY A 30 0.33 21.16 -0.71
N ASN A 31 -0.89 20.62 -0.79
CA ASN A 31 -1.70 20.51 -2.00
C ASN A 31 -3.01 21.34 -1.94
N GLY A 32 -3.08 22.30 -1.01
CA GLY A 32 -4.26 23.14 -0.80
C GLY A 32 -5.29 22.54 0.14
N PHE A 33 -4.97 21.47 0.84
CA PHE A 33 -5.84 20.82 1.82
C PHE A 33 -5.17 20.70 3.19
N HIS A 34 -6.00 20.78 4.24
CA HIS A 34 -5.66 20.53 5.62
C HIS A 34 -6.43 19.34 6.19
N GLY A 35 -5.87 18.68 7.21
CA GLY A 35 -6.55 17.57 7.89
C GLY A 35 -5.99 17.27 9.27
N ARG A 36 -6.65 16.34 9.97
CA ARG A 36 -6.32 15.91 11.33
C ARG A 36 -5.31 14.78 11.41
N VAL A 37 -5.07 14.10 10.30
CA VAL A 37 -4.22 12.92 10.24
C VAL A 37 -3.15 13.12 9.18
N TYR A 38 -1.90 12.94 9.57
CA TYR A 38 -0.75 12.97 8.66
C TYR A 38 -0.11 11.58 8.60
N LEU A 39 0.18 11.13 7.39
CA LEU A 39 0.86 9.88 7.13
C LEU A 39 2.11 10.15 6.28
N ASN A 40 3.27 9.71 6.81
CA ASN A 40 4.53 9.78 6.08
C ASN A 40 5.13 8.37 5.91
N PRO A 41 4.69 7.60 4.91
CA PRO A 41 5.15 6.23 4.71
C PRO A 41 6.65 6.16 4.39
N HIS A 42 7.24 7.23 3.83
CA HIS A 42 8.68 7.26 3.52
C HIS A 42 9.57 7.11 4.77
N GLN A 43 9.07 7.45 5.95
CA GLN A 43 9.79 7.19 7.21
C GLN A 43 10.02 5.68 7.44
N LEU A 44 9.10 4.82 6.98
CA LEU A 44 9.24 3.36 7.11
C LEU A 44 10.41 2.82 6.29
N PHE A 45 10.59 3.36 5.08
CA PHE A 45 11.59 2.85 4.13
C PHE A 45 13.03 3.16 4.52
N ARG A 46 13.25 4.01 5.52
CA ARG A 46 14.57 4.22 6.13
C ARG A 46 15.09 3.00 6.89
N HIS A 47 14.20 2.09 7.28
CA HIS A 47 14.51 0.91 8.07
C HIS A 47 14.01 -0.37 7.37
N PRO A 48 14.83 -1.02 6.52
CA PRO A 48 14.44 -2.21 5.76
C PRO A 48 13.85 -3.34 6.62
N SER A 49 14.36 -3.51 7.86
CA SER A 49 13.83 -4.49 8.81
C SER A 49 12.37 -4.25 9.20
N THR A 50 11.93 -2.99 9.23
CA THR A 50 10.52 -2.64 9.50
C THR A 50 9.63 -3.05 8.34
N ILE A 51 10.05 -2.77 7.09
CA ILE A 51 9.31 -3.19 5.90
C ILE A 51 9.27 -4.72 5.81
N TRP A 52 10.38 -5.39 6.11
CA TRP A 52 10.43 -6.84 6.13
C TRP A 52 9.42 -7.44 7.13
N ARG A 53 9.34 -6.90 8.35
CA ARG A 53 8.36 -7.31 9.36
C ARG A 53 6.92 -7.06 8.91
N PHE A 54 6.62 -5.88 8.37
CA PHE A 54 5.27 -5.56 7.88
C PHE A 54 4.88 -6.44 6.69
N ALA A 55 5.81 -6.75 5.79
CA ALA A 55 5.57 -7.68 4.70
C ALA A 55 5.25 -9.10 5.21
N GLN A 56 5.95 -9.57 6.26
CA GLN A 56 5.61 -10.85 6.90
C GLN A 56 4.21 -10.83 7.52
N ASP A 57 3.88 -9.76 8.24
CA ASP A 57 2.57 -9.59 8.88
C ASP A 57 1.46 -9.54 7.81
N LEU A 58 1.67 -8.86 6.68
CA LEU A 58 0.74 -8.85 5.54
C LEU A 58 0.55 -10.25 4.97
N ILE A 59 1.63 -11.00 4.73
CA ILE A 59 1.53 -12.38 4.23
C ILE A 59 0.73 -13.26 5.20
N ASP A 60 0.87 -13.05 6.51
CA ASP A 60 0.10 -13.78 7.53
C ASP A 60 -1.40 -13.41 7.55
N LEU A 61 -1.77 -12.22 7.03
CA LEU A 61 -3.16 -11.78 6.88
C LEU A 61 -3.78 -12.21 5.54
N LEU A 62 -2.98 -12.50 4.52
CA LEU A 62 -3.48 -12.93 3.21
C LEU A 62 -4.20 -14.28 3.30
N PRO A 63 -5.28 -14.49 2.51
CA PRO A 63 -5.87 -15.80 2.33
C PRO A 63 -4.84 -16.82 1.85
N THR A 64 -4.93 -18.06 2.36
CA THR A 64 -3.96 -19.11 2.05
C THR A 64 -3.87 -19.42 0.55
N ASP A 65 -4.99 -19.39 -0.15
CA ASP A 65 -5.06 -19.62 -1.59
C ASP A 65 -4.36 -18.50 -2.38
N VAL A 66 -4.46 -17.24 -1.94
CA VAL A 66 -3.70 -16.12 -2.50
C VAL A 66 -2.21 -16.32 -2.29
N VAL A 67 -1.77 -16.65 -1.05
CA VAL A 67 -0.36 -16.92 -0.73
C VAL A 67 0.21 -18.06 -1.60
N GLN A 68 -0.55 -19.14 -1.81
CA GLN A 68 -0.10 -20.27 -2.59
C GLN A 68 -0.10 -20.02 -4.09
N SER A 69 -1.03 -19.20 -4.59
CA SER A 69 -1.22 -19.03 -6.03
C SER A 69 -0.55 -17.79 -6.61
N THR A 70 -0.08 -16.82 -5.80
CA THR A 70 0.63 -15.64 -6.29
C THR A 70 1.91 -16.01 -7.02
N GLU A 71 2.07 -15.58 -8.26
CA GLU A 71 3.24 -15.82 -9.11
C GLU A 71 4.09 -14.55 -9.28
N VAL A 72 3.46 -13.39 -9.21
CA VAL A 72 4.11 -12.08 -9.29
C VAL A 72 3.57 -11.20 -8.18
N VAL A 73 4.45 -10.44 -7.52
CA VAL A 73 4.04 -9.32 -6.68
C VAL A 73 4.40 -8.03 -7.39
N ALA A 74 3.42 -7.16 -7.61
CA ALA A 74 3.61 -5.92 -8.33
C ALA A 74 3.28 -4.71 -7.43
N GLY A 75 3.92 -3.57 -7.68
CA GLY A 75 3.64 -2.35 -6.92
C GLY A 75 4.20 -1.09 -7.55
N PRO A 76 3.57 0.08 -7.32
CA PRO A 76 4.04 1.34 -7.85
C PRO A 76 5.31 1.83 -7.14
N VAL A 77 6.21 2.46 -7.88
CA VAL A 77 7.35 3.15 -7.26
C VAL A 77 6.83 4.36 -6.46
N THR A 78 7.39 4.68 -5.25
CA THR A 78 8.56 4.03 -4.67
C THR A 78 8.14 3.01 -3.59
N GLY A 79 7.21 3.36 -2.72
CA GLY A 79 6.85 2.59 -1.53
C GLY A 79 6.24 1.23 -1.87
N GLY A 80 5.25 1.22 -2.75
CA GLY A 80 4.62 -0.02 -3.20
C GLY A 80 5.60 -0.99 -3.85
N ALA A 81 6.54 -0.50 -4.65
CA ALA A 81 7.57 -1.33 -5.26
C ALA A 81 8.53 -1.97 -4.24
N LEU A 82 8.95 -1.20 -3.22
CA LEU A 82 9.79 -1.74 -2.14
C LEU A 82 9.07 -2.81 -1.32
N LEU A 83 7.81 -2.57 -1.00
CA LEU A 83 6.97 -3.53 -0.31
C LEU A 83 6.74 -4.79 -1.16
N ALA A 84 6.37 -4.62 -2.43
CA ALA A 84 6.13 -5.74 -3.37
C ALA A 84 7.37 -6.63 -3.54
N HIS A 85 8.56 -6.02 -3.70
CA HIS A 85 9.83 -6.75 -3.78
C HIS A 85 10.09 -7.57 -2.52
N THR A 86 9.84 -6.97 -1.35
CA THR A 86 10.03 -7.65 -0.06
C THR A 86 9.06 -8.81 0.10
N ILE A 87 7.77 -8.62 -0.25
CA ILE A 87 6.76 -9.69 -0.22
C ILE A 87 7.14 -10.84 -1.16
N ALA A 88 7.57 -10.54 -2.39
CA ALA A 88 7.98 -11.58 -3.36
C ALA A 88 9.09 -12.48 -2.78
N GLY A 89 10.16 -11.89 -2.25
CA GLY A 89 11.25 -12.65 -1.63
C GLY A 89 10.83 -13.47 -0.41
N LEU A 90 9.92 -12.93 0.41
CA LEU A 90 9.37 -13.64 1.57
C LEU A 90 8.44 -14.79 1.17
N LEU A 91 7.64 -14.64 0.12
CA LEU A 91 6.83 -15.73 -0.43
C LEU A 91 7.71 -16.89 -0.88
N ASP A 92 8.80 -16.60 -1.58
CA ASP A 92 9.75 -17.64 -2.00
C ASP A 92 10.38 -18.36 -0.81
N SER A 93 10.78 -17.63 0.24
CA SER A 93 11.37 -18.24 1.43
C SER A 93 10.42 -19.17 2.19
N ARG A 94 9.11 -18.99 2.04
CA ARG A 94 8.04 -19.79 2.68
C ARG A 94 7.57 -20.97 1.84
N ARG A 95 8.00 -21.07 0.58
CA ARG A 95 7.57 -22.09 -0.36
C ARG A 95 8.60 -23.21 -0.48
N SER A 96 8.15 -24.35 -0.95
CA SER A 96 9.05 -25.46 -1.32
C SER A 96 9.98 -25.05 -2.47
N LEU A 97 11.21 -25.54 -2.46
CA LEU A 97 12.19 -25.33 -3.54
C LEU A 97 11.70 -25.85 -4.92
N THR A 98 10.67 -26.68 -4.94
CA THR A 98 10.03 -27.16 -6.19
C THR A 98 8.97 -26.19 -6.72
N HIS A 99 8.56 -25.19 -5.93
CA HIS A 99 7.64 -24.16 -6.39
C HIS A 99 8.39 -23.15 -7.28
N PRO A 100 7.81 -22.75 -8.43
CA PRO A 100 8.41 -21.68 -9.23
C PRO A 100 8.63 -20.40 -8.40
N PRO A 101 9.76 -19.69 -8.58
CA PRO A 101 10.04 -18.47 -7.86
C PRO A 101 8.97 -17.39 -8.13
N CYS A 102 8.67 -16.59 -7.10
CA CYS A 102 7.78 -15.45 -7.22
C CYS A 102 8.51 -14.28 -7.87
N SER A 103 7.99 -13.78 -8.97
CA SER A 103 8.57 -12.61 -9.64
C SER A 103 8.11 -11.30 -9.03
N PHE A 104 8.84 -10.22 -9.34
CA PHE A 104 8.52 -8.85 -8.95
C PHE A 104 8.35 -7.95 -10.18
N ALA A 105 7.36 -7.05 -10.17
CA ALA A 105 7.13 -6.08 -11.24
C ALA A 105 6.79 -4.68 -10.68
N PRO A 106 7.69 -3.67 -10.86
CA PRO A 106 7.41 -2.30 -10.46
C PRO A 106 6.66 -1.53 -11.55
N PHE A 107 5.72 -0.68 -11.14
CA PHE A 107 5.14 0.35 -12.01
C PHE A 107 5.90 1.66 -11.82
N ASN A 108 6.29 2.31 -12.91
CA ASN A 108 6.96 3.60 -12.86
C ASN A 108 5.94 4.73 -13.08
N TYR A 109 6.17 5.89 -12.49
CA TYR A 109 5.37 7.07 -12.81
C TYR A 109 5.58 7.47 -14.28
N ASP A 110 4.49 7.87 -14.92
CA ASP A 110 4.51 8.51 -16.23
C ASP A 110 4.52 10.04 -16.02
N PRO A 111 5.47 10.78 -16.64
CA PRO A 111 5.45 12.24 -16.58
C PRO A 111 4.16 12.88 -17.12
N ALA A 112 3.44 12.19 -18.00
CA ALA A 112 2.12 12.60 -18.51
C ALA A 112 0.97 12.32 -17.54
N GLY A 113 1.25 11.70 -16.41
CA GLY A 113 0.29 11.29 -15.38
C GLY A 113 -0.11 9.81 -15.47
N GLY A 114 -0.12 9.15 -14.32
CA GLY A 114 -0.42 7.72 -14.20
C GLY A 114 0.83 6.85 -14.06
N PHE A 115 0.75 5.61 -14.56
CA PHE A 115 1.82 4.63 -14.42
C PHE A 115 2.17 3.99 -15.76
N THR A 116 3.41 3.53 -15.88
CA THR A 116 3.93 2.77 -17.00
C THR A 116 4.57 1.48 -16.53
N LEU A 117 4.56 0.48 -17.40
CA LEU A 117 5.19 -0.80 -17.18
C LEU A 117 6.20 -1.06 -18.29
N ARG A 118 7.47 -1.27 -17.92
CA ARG A 118 8.51 -1.57 -18.90
C ARG A 118 8.20 -2.84 -19.68
N PRO A 119 8.56 -2.96 -20.96
CA PRO A 119 8.23 -4.13 -21.80
C PRO A 119 8.60 -5.47 -21.18
N PHE A 120 9.75 -5.56 -20.51
CA PHE A 120 10.20 -6.76 -19.81
C PHE A 120 9.19 -7.22 -18.74
N TYR A 121 8.74 -6.31 -17.87
CA TYR A 121 7.78 -6.63 -16.82
C TYR A 121 6.37 -6.88 -17.37
N ARG A 122 5.99 -6.22 -18.48
CA ARG A 122 4.74 -6.51 -19.18
C ARG A 122 4.71 -7.97 -19.68
N GLN A 123 5.84 -8.47 -20.19
CA GLN A 123 5.95 -9.86 -20.62
C GLN A 123 5.90 -10.82 -19.43
N GLU A 124 6.52 -10.46 -18.31
CA GLU A 124 6.50 -11.25 -17.07
C GLU A 124 5.08 -11.43 -16.49
N LEU A 125 4.23 -10.43 -16.64
CA LEU A 125 2.85 -10.47 -16.14
C LEU A 125 1.90 -11.32 -17.00
N LYS A 126 2.28 -11.69 -18.22
CA LYS A 126 1.40 -12.40 -19.15
C LYS A 126 0.99 -13.77 -18.62
N GLY A 127 -0.32 -13.98 -18.43
CA GLY A 127 -0.90 -15.21 -17.90
C GLY A 127 -0.64 -15.45 -16.41
N LYS A 128 -0.09 -14.47 -15.69
CA LYS A 128 0.31 -14.60 -14.27
C LYS A 128 -0.77 -14.14 -13.31
N ARG A 129 -0.76 -14.76 -12.13
CA ARG A 129 -1.58 -14.40 -10.98
C ARG A 129 -0.79 -13.45 -10.10
N VAL A 130 -1.33 -12.26 -9.89
CA VAL A 130 -0.62 -11.11 -9.34
C VAL A 130 -1.21 -10.70 -7.99
N LEU A 131 -0.35 -10.53 -6.98
CA LEU A 131 -0.65 -9.75 -5.78
C LEU A 131 -0.21 -8.31 -6.04
N LEU A 132 -1.11 -7.36 -5.93
CA LEU A 132 -0.80 -5.94 -6.09
C LEU A 132 -0.61 -5.29 -4.72
N ALA A 133 0.58 -4.71 -4.47
CA ALA A 133 0.94 -4.14 -3.17
C ALA A 133 1.28 -2.65 -3.26
N ASP A 134 0.89 -1.88 -2.24
CA ASP A 134 1.26 -0.48 -2.08
C ASP A 134 1.56 -0.18 -0.60
N ASP A 135 2.18 0.95 -0.30
CA ASP A 135 2.42 1.38 1.08
C ASP A 135 1.15 1.97 1.70
N VAL A 136 0.39 2.76 0.94
CA VAL A 136 -0.82 3.45 1.40
C VAL A 136 -1.93 3.35 0.37
N ARG A 137 -3.11 2.93 0.81
CA ARG A 137 -4.34 3.08 0.05
C ARG A 137 -5.11 4.32 0.54
N ASN A 138 -5.32 5.28 -0.36
CA ASN A 138 -6.23 6.40 -0.14
C ASN A 138 -7.59 6.07 -0.77
N THR A 139 -7.81 6.54 -2.00
CA THR A 139 -9.05 6.35 -2.75
C THR A 139 -9.13 5.01 -3.49
N GLY A 140 -8.02 4.30 -3.63
CA GLY A 140 -7.89 3.09 -4.46
C GLY A 140 -7.55 3.36 -5.94
N GLU A 141 -7.46 4.64 -6.37
CA GLU A 141 -7.15 4.99 -7.76
C GLU A 141 -5.82 4.41 -8.25
N THR A 142 -4.80 4.38 -7.40
CA THR A 142 -3.49 3.78 -7.72
C THR A 142 -3.66 2.31 -8.08
N PHE A 143 -4.38 1.55 -7.25
CA PHE A 143 -4.69 0.15 -7.52
C PHE A 143 -5.48 -0.04 -8.82
N GLY A 144 -6.49 0.80 -9.08
CA GLY A 144 -7.26 0.75 -10.31
C GLY A 144 -6.40 0.97 -11.57
N LYS A 145 -5.50 1.95 -11.54
CA LYS A 145 -4.56 2.22 -12.65
C LYS A 145 -3.57 1.07 -12.86
N CYS A 146 -3.02 0.52 -11.79
CA CYS A 146 -2.08 -0.61 -11.86
C CYS A 146 -2.79 -1.89 -12.32
N GLU A 147 -4.01 -2.18 -11.83
CA GLU A 147 -4.83 -3.31 -12.27
C GLU A 147 -5.07 -3.27 -13.78
N THR A 148 -5.42 -2.10 -14.30
CA THR A 148 -5.63 -1.91 -15.75
C THR A 148 -4.39 -2.31 -16.55
N LEU A 149 -3.19 -1.89 -16.12
CA LEU A 149 -1.93 -2.27 -16.76
C LEU A 149 -1.62 -3.77 -16.65
N ILE A 150 -1.93 -4.39 -15.50
CA ILE A 150 -1.79 -5.84 -15.32
C ILE A 150 -2.70 -6.59 -16.28
N ARG A 151 -3.97 -6.22 -16.35
CA ARG A 151 -4.98 -6.83 -17.21
C ARG A 151 -4.63 -6.65 -18.69
N GLU A 152 -4.17 -5.48 -19.12
CA GLU A 152 -3.67 -5.23 -20.48
C GLU A 152 -2.44 -6.07 -20.83
N ALA A 153 -1.60 -6.39 -19.83
CA ALA A 153 -0.48 -7.31 -19.98
C ALA A 153 -0.91 -8.79 -20.03
N GLY A 154 -2.18 -9.08 -19.76
CA GLY A 154 -2.73 -10.44 -19.70
C GLY A 154 -2.56 -11.13 -18.35
N GLY A 155 -2.27 -10.40 -17.29
CA GLY A 155 -2.24 -10.88 -15.91
C GLY A 155 -3.59 -10.79 -15.22
N VAL A 156 -3.72 -11.45 -14.06
CA VAL A 156 -4.93 -11.45 -13.23
C VAL A 156 -4.56 -11.06 -11.80
N VAL A 157 -5.16 -10.00 -11.27
CA VAL A 157 -4.98 -9.60 -9.86
C VAL A 157 -5.80 -10.52 -8.97
N LEU A 158 -5.16 -11.12 -7.96
CA LEU A 158 -5.81 -11.99 -6.98
C LEU A 158 -6.31 -11.23 -5.75
N ALA A 159 -5.52 -10.26 -5.31
CA ALA A 159 -5.79 -9.44 -4.14
C ALA A 159 -4.94 -8.17 -4.18
N THR A 160 -5.31 -7.17 -3.38
CA THR A 160 -4.46 -6.03 -3.05
C THR A 160 -3.98 -6.12 -1.60
N ALA A 161 -2.80 -5.58 -1.32
CA ALA A 161 -2.24 -5.54 0.02
C ALA A 161 -1.53 -4.21 0.27
N GLU A 162 -1.78 -3.58 1.42
CA GLU A 162 -1.12 -2.33 1.80
C GLU A 162 -0.77 -2.30 3.28
N ILE A 163 0.21 -1.46 3.63
CA ILE A 163 0.56 -1.23 5.03
C ILE A 163 -0.54 -0.45 5.73
N TYR A 164 -1.12 0.55 5.06
CA TYR A 164 -2.11 1.42 5.66
C TYR A 164 -3.26 1.75 4.70
N ASP A 165 -4.50 1.53 5.14
CA ASP A 165 -5.72 1.95 4.45
C ASP A 165 -6.37 3.14 5.18
N ARG A 166 -6.62 4.23 4.45
CA ARG A 166 -7.35 5.40 4.94
C ARG A 166 -8.87 5.23 4.94
N CYS A 167 -9.35 4.09 4.47
CA CYS A 167 -10.78 3.73 4.40
C CYS A 167 -11.62 4.70 3.52
N GLU A 168 -11.03 5.37 2.54
CA GLU A 168 -11.76 6.27 1.64
C GLU A 168 -12.46 5.52 0.48
N ALA A 169 -12.00 4.33 0.12
CA ALA A 169 -12.56 3.31 -0.79
C ALA A 169 -13.49 3.83 -1.92
N ILE A 170 -12.98 4.76 -2.77
CA ILE A 170 -13.72 5.30 -3.91
C ILE A 170 -13.64 4.36 -5.12
N VAL A 171 -12.47 3.75 -5.32
CA VAL A 171 -12.21 2.78 -6.39
C VAL A 171 -12.07 1.38 -5.81
N ASP A 172 -12.96 0.49 -6.23
CA ASP A 172 -12.91 -0.94 -5.93
C ASP A 172 -12.63 -1.70 -7.23
N ILE A 173 -11.59 -2.55 -7.21
CA ILE A 173 -11.22 -3.39 -8.36
C ILE A 173 -11.81 -4.80 -8.29
N GLY A 174 -12.70 -5.07 -7.33
CA GLY A 174 -13.46 -6.32 -7.22
C GLY A 174 -12.67 -7.52 -6.72
N VAL A 175 -11.53 -7.31 -6.04
CA VAL A 175 -10.74 -8.37 -5.41
C VAL A 175 -10.58 -8.10 -3.91
N PRO A 176 -10.24 -9.11 -3.09
CA PRO A 176 -9.98 -8.90 -1.66
C PRO A 176 -8.90 -7.84 -1.44
N ASN A 177 -9.17 -6.88 -0.54
CA ASN A 177 -8.22 -5.87 -0.10
C ASN A 177 -7.74 -6.20 1.32
N ILE A 178 -6.43 -6.28 1.52
CA ILE A 178 -5.82 -6.66 2.80
C ILE A 178 -4.94 -5.52 3.31
N ALA A 179 -5.45 -4.77 4.29
CA ALA A 179 -4.68 -3.75 4.99
C ALA A 179 -4.03 -4.31 6.25
N LEU A 180 -2.79 -3.93 6.50
CA LEU A 180 -2.12 -4.23 7.76
C LEU A 180 -2.66 -3.34 8.88
N ALA A 181 -2.88 -2.05 8.60
CA ALA A 181 -3.51 -1.12 9.51
C ALA A 181 -4.60 -0.32 8.77
N GLU A 182 -5.73 -0.14 9.45
CA GLU A 182 -6.87 0.64 8.97
C GLU A 182 -7.12 1.79 9.94
N TYR A 183 -7.19 3.01 9.44
CA TYR A 183 -7.55 4.16 10.22
C TYR A 183 -8.18 5.24 9.33
N PRO A 184 -9.46 5.57 9.53
CA PRO A 184 -10.12 6.63 8.77
C PRO A 184 -9.41 7.96 9.02
N ALA A 185 -8.88 8.56 7.96
CA ALA A 185 -8.14 9.83 8.07
C ALA A 185 -9.03 11.04 8.42
N GLY A 186 -10.34 10.83 8.44
CA GLY A 186 -11.31 11.91 8.61
C GLY A 186 -11.43 12.80 7.37
N LYS A 187 -12.21 13.86 7.49
CA LYS A 187 -12.44 14.79 6.39
C LYS A 187 -11.22 15.69 6.17
N ASN A 188 -10.80 15.81 4.91
CA ASN A 188 -9.84 16.82 4.48
C ASN A 188 -10.61 18.11 4.09
N TYR A 189 -10.08 19.26 4.45
CA TYR A 189 -10.69 20.57 4.22
C TYR A 189 -9.83 21.38 3.25
N ARG A 190 -10.45 22.12 2.35
CA ARG A 190 -9.72 23.16 1.61
C ARG A 190 -9.21 24.22 2.59
N VAL A 191 -8.05 24.81 2.33
CA VAL A 191 -7.43 25.82 3.22
C VAL A 191 -8.43 26.92 3.60
N LEU A 192 -9.21 27.42 2.62
CA LEU A 192 -10.18 28.51 2.84
C LEU A 192 -11.43 28.09 3.62
N GLU A 193 -11.67 26.79 3.78
CA GLU A 193 -12.85 26.22 4.46
C GLU A 193 -12.44 25.39 5.68
N CYS A 194 -11.21 25.55 6.15
CA CYS A 194 -10.65 24.72 7.21
C CYS A 194 -11.11 25.23 8.59
N PRO A 195 -11.91 24.45 9.33
CA PRO A 195 -12.41 24.87 10.64
C PRO A 195 -11.28 24.99 11.68
N MET A 196 -10.17 24.30 11.48
CA MET A 196 -8.98 24.41 12.34
C MET A 196 -8.27 25.75 12.14
N CYS A 197 -8.22 26.26 10.89
CA CYS A 197 -7.74 27.61 10.61
C CYS A 197 -8.63 28.67 11.24
N GLU A 198 -9.95 28.53 11.14
CA GLU A 198 -10.92 29.42 11.76
C GLU A 198 -10.79 29.47 13.29
N ALA A 199 -10.49 28.31 13.90
CA ALA A 199 -10.24 28.19 15.33
C ALA A 199 -8.85 28.67 15.77
N GLY A 200 -7.96 29.07 14.84
CA GLY A 200 -6.60 29.49 15.15
C GLY A 200 -5.69 28.38 15.64
N GLU A 201 -6.00 27.10 15.31
CA GLU A 201 -5.14 25.97 15.70
C GLU A 201 -3.79 26.04 14.98
N PRO A 202 -2.66 25.81 15.68
CA PRO A 202 -1.33 25.83 15.07
C PRO A 202 -1.21 24.83 13.92
N ILE A 203 -0.64 25.26 12.78
CA ILE A 203 -0.46 24.44 11.60
C ILE A 203 0.91 23.75 11.66
N THR A 204 0.93 22.42 11.47
CA THR A 204 2.15 21.64 11.30
C THR A 204 2.41 21.39 9.80
N ARG A 205 3.64 21.68 9.34
CA ARG A 205 4.14 21.42 7.99
C ARG A 205 5.34 20.47 8.05
N PHE A 206 5.48 19.61 7.05
CA PHE A 206 6.58 18.64 6.92
C PHE A 206 7.39 18.85 5.66
#